data_7e689d50c7a51fa90c6bf20d22c8b1a1
#
_entry.id   7e689d50c7a51fa90c6bf20d22c8b1a1
#
_cell.length_a   1.000
_cell.length_b   1.000
_cell.length_c   1.000
_cell.angle_alpha   90.00
_cell.angle_beta   90.00
_cell.angle_gamma   90.00
#
_symmetry.space_group_name_H-M   'P 1'
#
loop_
_entity.id
_entity.type
_entity.pdbx_description
1 polymer ?
#
loop_
_entity_poly.entity_id
_entity_poly.type
_entity_poly.pdbx_seq_one_letter_code
_entity_poly.pdbx_strand_id
1 'polypeptide(L)'
;MSNGVNIASEGTQKRMANALEMIADHLAGQAAGVTSWAEFQSLIRHGLGASAFPVGSTVSITHESYGTILMDVLAHDVDRDPHGRFEHSVTLGMHYALEGTPFDATEALYHAPEELAAGTYHFALPSGYEESYGGGKSIMFTLAQNVPKDGVILFPWGYQAQALATKVSTYASQSAATPIETVSVSEGTDGTDLGTANGTTAHMNHIQRARYGSNRWKESSIRAWLNSEKAADSWWTPQTEFDRLPTYTSRAGFLKGLSADFLAILGEADHITALNTVTDGGGSETTRDRMFLLSSTEVGLGKENGIAEGVTYPFYEGATNADRIKTRNGAAGWWWLRGPSARGAGYARHVDADGELGVGNAHGGGSVAAACVIY
;
A
#
# COMPACT_ATOMS: atom_id res chain seq x y z
N MET A 1 49.78 -24.07 2.88
CA MET A 1 49.07 -22.82 3.20
C MET A 1 48.02 -23.13 4.25
N SER A 2 48.25 -22.68 5.48
CA SER A 2 47.35 -22.90 6.62
C SER A 2 46.15 -21.96 6.48
N ASN A 3 44.96 -22.51 6.25
CA ASN A 3 43.71 -21.73 6.38
C ASN A 3 43.53 -21.46 7.87
N GLY A 4 43.95 -20.26 8.30
CA GLY A 4 43.69 -19.80 9.64
C GLY A 4 42.17 -19.56 9.82
N VAL A 5 41.54 -20.37 10.66
CA VAL A 5 40.19 -20.08 11.16
C VAL A 5 40.23 -18.77 11.92
N ASN A 6 39.54 -17.78 11.41
CA ASN A 6 39.46 -16.45 12.06
C ASN A 6 38.51 -16.59 13.26
N ILE A 7 39.06 -16.95 14.42
CA ILE A 7 38.31 -17.04 15.66
C ILE A 7 38.01 -15.60 16.10
N ALA A 8 36.73 -15.24 16.25
CA ALA A 8 36.31 -13.96 16.76
C ALA A 8 37.06 -13.64 18.09
N SER A 9 37.47 -12.40 18.29
CA SER A 9 38.20 -12.01 19.49
C SER A 9 37.39 -12.37 20.77
N GLU A 10 38.09 -12.70 21.86
CA GLU A 10 37.48 -13.05 23.15
C GLU A 10 36.41 -12.01 23.58
N GLY A 11 36.67 -10.72 23.32
CA GLY A 11 35.70 -9.64 23.58
C GLY A 11 34.45 -9.70 22.67
N THR A 12 34.57 -10.22 21.45
CA THR A 12 33.42 -10.42 20.55
C THR A 12 32.62 -11.65 20.97
N GLN A 13 33.29 -12.74 21.32
CA GLN A 13 32.67 -13.97 21.82
C GLN A 13 31.91 -13.70 23.14
N LYS A 14 32.47 -12.91 24.04
CA LYS A 14 31.85 -12.54 25.31
C LYS A 14 30.64 -11.64 25.10
N ARG A 15 30.68 -10.70 24.15
CA ARG A 15 29.51 -9.87 23.78
C ARG A 15 28.41 -10.71 23.15
N MET A 16 28.76 -11.67 22.30
CA MET A 16 27.78 -12.60 21.71
C MET A 16 27.16 -13.52 22.75
N ALA A 17 27.95 -14.05 23.70
CA ALA A 17 27.44 -14.84 24.80
C ALA A 17 26.48 -14.05 25.70
N ASN A 18 26.85 -12.82 26.07
CA ASN A 18 25.97 -11.93 26.87
C ASN A 18 24.68 -11.56 26.10
N ALA A 19 24.75 -11.30 24.79
CA ALA A 19 23.58 -11.04 23.96
C ALA A 19 22.66 -12.27 23.90
N LEU A 20 23.23 -13.47 23.78
CA LEU A 20 22.48 -14.73 23.78
C LEU A 20 21.86 -15.03 25.15
N GLU A 21 22.56 -14.75 26.26
CA GLU A 21 21.99 -14.87 27.61
C GLU A 21 20.84 -13.88 27.84
N MET A 22 21.02 -12.62 27.45
CA MET A 22 19.95 -11.61 27.54
C MET A 22 18.74 -12.00 26.69
N ILE A 23 18.95 -12.61 25.53
CA ILE A 23 17.88 -13.10 24.64
C ILE A 23 17.22 -14.33 25.25
N ALA A 24 17.98 -15.27 25.83
CA ALA A 24 17.44 -16.46 26.49
C ALA A 24 16.58 -16.11 27.72
N ASP A 25 17.03 -15.15 28.54
CA ASP A 25 16.26 -14.62 29.68
C ASP A 25 14.99 -13.89 29.21
N HIS A 26 15.04 -13.28 28.03
CA HIS A 26 13.93 -12.58 27.42
C HIS A 26 12.86 -13.51 26.83
N LEU A 27 13.30 -14.62 26.21
CA LEU A 27 12.43 -15.67 25.64
C LEU A 27 11.70 -16.48 26.73
N ALA A 28 12.18 -16.41 27.99
CA ALA A 28 11.57 -17.14 29.11
C ALA A 28 10.27 -16.52 29.67
N GLY A 29 9.58 -15.65 28.93
CA GLY A 29 8.19 -15.27 29.23
C GLY A 29 7.88 -13.79 29.46
N GLN A 30 8.68 -12.88 28.99
CA GLN A 30 8.33 -11.45 29.00
C GLN A 30 8.40 -10.85 27.60
N ALA A 31 7.32 -10.14 27.21
CA ALA A 31 7.29 -9.27 26.03
C ALA A 31 8.21 -8.07 26.27
N ALA A 32 9.49 -8.28 26.07
CA ALA A 32 10.46 -7.23 26.28
C ALA A 32 10.96 -6.70 24.94
N GLY A 33 11.07 -5.39 24.88
CA GLY A 33 11.63 -4.71 23.75
C GLY A 33 13.09 -5.13 23.53
N VAL A 34 13.53 -5.12 22.28
CA VAL A 34 14.96 -5.25 21.95
C VAL A 34 15.68 -4.07 22.60
N THR A 35 16.74 -4.35 23.36
CA THR A 35 17.46 -3.30 24.10
C THR A 35 18.39 -2.50 23.18
N SER A 36 18.80 -3.06 22.05
CA SER A 36 19.63 -2.40 21.05
C SER A 36 19.34 -2.96 19.65
N TRP A 37 18.89 -2.11 18.76
CA TRP A 37 18.66 -2.45 17.36
C TRP A 37 19.96 -2.80 16.61
N ALA A 38 21.08 -2.23 17.02
CA ALA A 38 22.39 -2.57 16.45
C ALA A 38 22.81 -3.99 16.80
N GLU A 39 22.54 -4.47 18.01
CA GLU A 39 22.76 -5.85 18.42
C GLU A 39 21.83 -6.80 17.71
N PHE A 40 20.53 -6.46 17.58
CA PHE A 40 19.58 -7.22 16.78
C PHE A 40 20.08 -7.43 15.35
N GLN A 41 20.46 -6.35 14.67
CA GLN A 41 21.02 -6.41 13.32
C GLN A 41 22.30 -7.25 13.25
N SER A 42 23.18 -7.10 14.24
CA SER A 42 24.42 -7.88 14.29
C SER A 42 24.14 -9.38 14.35
N LEU A 43 23.18 -9.82 15.14
CA LEU A 43 22.77 -11.25 15.20
C LEU A 43 22.25 -11.74 13.85
N ILE A 44 21.42 -10.94 13.16
CA ILE A 44 20.92 -11.28 11.83
C ILE A 44 22.10 -11.46 10.87
N ARG A 45 22.98 -10.46 10.76
CA ARG A 45 24.14 -10.49 9.84
C ARG A 45 25.11 -11.65 10.05
N HIS A 46 25.17 -12.16 11.26
CA HIS A 46 26.00 -13.31 11.59
C HIS A 46 25.27 -14.66 11.45
N GLY A 47 24.06 -14.70 10.87
CA GLY A 47 23.28 -15.92 10.69
C GLY A 47 22.69 -16.50 11.97
N LEU A 48 22.67 -15.73 13.05
CA LEU A 48 22.13 -16.15 14.36
C LEU A 48 20.65 -15.74 14.53
N GLY A 49 20.08 -15.04 13.56
CA GLY A 49 18.73 -14.51 13.62
C GLY A 49 17.67 -15.57 13.89
N ALA A 50 17.69 -16.68 13.15
CA ALA A 50 16.69 -17.73 13.30
C ALA A 50 16.74 -18.44 14.66
N SER A 51 17.90 -18.51 15.29
CA SER A 51 18.06 -19.10 16.63
C SER A 51 17.65 -18.12 17.74
N ALA A 52 17.97 -16.82 17.54
CA ALA A 52 17.71 -15.79 18.53
C ALA A 52 16.24 -15.31 18.49
N PHE A 53 15.66 -15.26 17.32
CA PHE A 53 14.28 -14.78 17.07
C PHE A 53 13.55 -15.76 16.15
N PRO A 54 13.13 -16.94 16.64
CA PRO A 54 12.40 -17.91 15.84
C PRO A 54 11.17 -17.28 15.15
N VAL A 55 10.75 -17.85 14.02
CA VAL A 55 9.49 -17.48 13.35
C VAL A 55 8.34 -17.57 14.35
N GLY A 56 7.51 -16.54 14.42
CA GLY A 56 6.45 -16.36 15.40
C GLY A 56 6.87 -15.65 16.68
N SER A 57 8.17 -15.37 16.89
CA SER A 57 8.60 -14.47 17.96
C SER A 57 8.09 -13.05 17.68
N THR A 58 7.92 -12.27 18.75
CA THR A 58 7.44 -10.88 18.66
C THR A 58 8.52 -9.93 19.15
N VAL A 59 8.79 -8.88 18.38
CA VAL A 59 9.62 -7.74 18.78
C VAL A 59 8.78 -6.47 18.79
N SER A 60 9.19 -5.44 19.52
CA SER A 60 8.45 -4.18 19.59
C SER A 60 9.28 -3.03 19.03
N ILE A 61 8.65 -2.22 18.19
CA ILE A 61 9.18 -0.96 17.69
C ILE A 61 8.41 0.21 18.30
N THR A 62 9.03 1.37 18.37
CA THR A 62 8.36 2.60 18.83
C THR A 62 8.10 3.52 17.67
N HIS A 63 6.89 4.05 17.59
CA HIS A 63 6.47 5.03 16.60
C HIS A 63 5.83 6.23 17.30
N GLU A 64 6.20 7.44 16.89
CA GLU A 64 5.76 8.70 17.51
C GLU A 64 4.23 8.82 17.59
N SER A 65 3.52 8.49 16.50
CA SER A 65 2.05 8.62 16.43
C SER A 65 1.29 7.38 16.90
N TYR A 66 1.90 6.20 16.86
CA TYR A 66 1.22 4.91 17.15
C TYR A 66 1.70 4.23 18.43
N GLY A 67 2.68 4.82 19.13
CA GLY A 67 3.25 4.25 20.34
C GLY A 67 4.04 2.97 20.04
N THR A 68 3.86 1.95 20.87
CA THR A 68 4.50 0.65 20.69
C THR A 68 3.75 -0.18 19.64
N ILE A 69 4.44 -0.59 18.59
CA ILE A 69 3.95 -1.49 17.57
C ILE A 69 4.64 -2.85 17.74
N LEU A 70 3.87 -3.91 17.93
CA LEU A 70 4.38 -5.28 17.97
C LEU A 70 4.56 -5.80 16.54
N MET A 71 5.70 -6.46 16.30
CA MET A 71 6.07 -7.03 15.01
C MET A 71 6.37 -8.51 15.20
N ASP A 72 5.70 -9.37 14.43
CA ASP A 72 5.98 -10.81 14.39
C ASP A 72 7.15 -11.10 13.45
N VAL A 73 8.02 -12.03 13.80
CA VAL A 73 9.04 -12.59 12.91
C VAL A 73 8.32 -13.50 11.90
N LEU A 74 8.25 -13.07 10.64
CA LEU A 74 7.55 -13.81 9.57
C LEU A 74 8.45 -14.82 8.88
N ALA A 75 9.71 -14.46 8.65
CA ALA A 75 10.66 -15.28 7.90
C ALA A 75 12.11 -14.87 8.18
N HIS A 76 13.04 -15.81 7.92
CA HIS A 76 14.46 -15.55 7.80
C HIS A 76 14.91 -15.87 6.38
N ASP A 77 15.81 -15.05 5.83
CA ASP A 77 16.51 -15.23 4.54
C ASP A 77 15.58 -15.34 3.31
N VAL A 78 14.33 -14.87 3.42
CA VAL A 78 13.37 -14.82 2.30
C VAL A 78 13.51 -13.51 1.53
N ASP A 79 13.34 -12.38 2.19
CA ASP A 79 13.53 -11.06 1.59
C ASP A 79 14.99 -10.66 1.72
N ARG A 80 15.69 -10.66 0.60
CA ARG A 80 17.15 -10.47 0.58
C ARG A 80 17.52 -9.02 0.27
N ASP A 81 18.72 -8.63 0.70
CA ASP A 81 19.32 -7.37 0.28
C ASP A 81 19.41 -7.32 -1.26
N PRO A 82 18.72 -6.39 -1.93
CA PRO A 82 18.72 -6.29 -3.39
C PRO A 82 20.09 -5.93 -3.99
N HIS A 83 21.03 -5.52 -3.14
CA HIS A 83 22.41 -5.22 -3.52
C HIS A 83 23.39 -6.37 -3.20
N GLY A 84 22.91 -7.45 -2.56
CA GLY A 84 23.72 -8.62 -2.22
C GLY A 84 24.85 -8.35 -1.22
N ARG A 85 24.75 -7.29 -0.40
CA ARG A 85 25.75 -6.93 0.62
C ARG A 85 25.69 -7.83 1.84
N PHE A 86 24.50 -8.38 2.13
CA PHE A 86 24.21 -9.18 3.30
C PHE A 86 23.55 -10.50 2.88
N GLU A 87 24.00 -11.60 3.48
CA GLU A 87 23.48 -12.94 3.18
C GLU A 87 22.24 -13.29 3.98
N HIS A 88 22.11 -12.69 5.18
CA HIS A 88 21.05 -12.99 6.13
C HIS A 88 20.11 -11.82 6.31
N SER A 89 18.82 -12.13 6.47
CA SER A 89 17.77 -11.18 6.72
C SER A 89 16.70 -11.73 7.67
N VAL A 90 15.92 -10.84 8.26
CA VAL A 90 14.67 -11.16 8.94
C VAL A 90 13.57 -10.26 8.43
N THR A 91 12.43 -10.86 8.13
CA THR A 91 11.21 -10.14 7.76
C THR A 91 10.30 -10.06 8.97
N LEU A 92 9.92 -8.83 9.32
CA LEU A 92 9.03 -8.52 10.43
C LEU A 92 7.69 -8.01 9.87
N GLY A 93 6.57 -8.44 10.44
CA GLY A 93 5.22 -7.97 10.07
C GLY A 93 4.44 -7.51 11.29
N MET A 94 3.64 -6.46 11.15
CA MET A 94 2.80 -5.95 12.24
C MET A 94 1.91 -7.06 12.80
N HIS A 95 1.96 -7.26 14.13
CA HIS A 95 1.11 -8.21 14.85
C HIS A 95 -0.36 -7.78 14.81
N TYR A 96 -0.61 -6.50 15.10
CA TYR A 96 -1.92 -5.87 15.02
C TYR A 96 -1.99 -4.92 13.83
N ALA A 97 -3.19 -4.68 13.33
CA ALA A 97 -3.39 -3.71 12.28
C ALA A 97 -3.56 -2.30 12.85
N LEU A 98 -3.02 -1.31 12.14
CA LEU A 98 -3.22 0.10 12.42
C LEU A 98 -4.60 0.57 11.92
N GLU A 99 -4.87 1.84 12.11
CA GLU A 99 -6.13 2.47 11.70
C GLU A 99 -6.44 2.33 10.21
N GLY A 100 -7.72 2.46 9.88
CA GLY A 100 -8.19 2.41 8.50
C GLY A 100 -7.60 3.53 7.67
N THR A 101 -7.00 3.15 6.55
CA THR A 101 -6.32 4.05 5.61
C THR A 101 -6.69 3.61 4.21
N PRO A 102 -7.13 4.51 3.32
CA PRO A 102 -7.31 4.18 1.92
C PRO A 102 -6.02 3.62 1.30
N PHE A 103 -6.17 2.59 0.47
CA PHE A 103 -5.06 2.08 -0.34
C PHE A 103 -4.60 3.16 -1.33
N ASP A 104 -5.60 3.84 -1.95
CA ASP A 104 -5.34 4.99 -2.81
C ASP A 104 -6.52 5.95 -2.79
N ALA A 105 -6.32 7.18 -3.30
CA ALA A 105 -7.40 8.16 -3.48
C ALA A 105 -8.23 7.84 -4.74
N THR A 106 -9.48 8.29 -4.77
CA THR A 106 -10.24 8.34 -6.03
C THR A 106 -9.55 9.29 -7.00
N GLU A 107 -9.65 9.01 -8.30
CA GLU A 107 -9.02 9.81 -9.36
C GLU A 107 -10.03 10.71 -10.08
N ALA A 108 -9.55 11.66 -10.88
CA ALA A 108 -10.41 12.41 -11.79
C ALA A 108 -10.87 11.50 -12.95
N LEU A 109 -12.09 11.70 -13.42
CA LEU A 109 -12.61 11.02 -14.61
C LEU A 109 -12.05 11.65 -15.89
N TYR A 110 -12.01 12.99 -15.93
CA TYR A 110 -11.53 13.75 -17.07
C TYR A 110 -10.62 14.88 -16.60
N HIS A 111 -9.53 15.10 -17.33
CA HIS A 111 -8.63 16.23 -17.17
C HIS A 111 -8.74 17.14 -18.39
N ALA A 112 -9.12 18.40 -18.21
CA ALA A 112 -9.35 19.35 -19.29
C ALA A 112 -7.98 19.87 -19.83
N PRO A 113 -7.53 19.46 -21.04
CA PRO A 113 -6.27 19.93 -21.62
C PRO A 113 -6.34 21.40 -22.07
N GLU A 114 -7.56 21.89 -22.28
CA GLU A 114 -7.92 23.26 -22.60
C GLU A 114 -9.23 23.62 -21.89
N GLU A 115 -9.71 24.84 -22.00
CA GLU A 115 -10.98 25.24 -21.42
C GLU A 115 -12.13 24.38 -21.95
N LEU A 116 -12.89 23.76 -21.06
CA LEU A 116 -14.13 23.06 -21.36
C LEU A 116 -15.29 24.04 -21.19
N ALA A 117 -15.90 24.47 -22.28
CA ALA A 117 -16.97 25.48 -22.27
C ALA A 117 -18.23 24.98 -21.55
N ALA A 118 -19.06 25.89 -21.07
CA ALA A 118 -20.41 25.55 -20.65
C ALA A 118 -21.16 24.85 -21.79
N GLY A 119 -21.87 23.74 -21.46
CA GLY A 119 -22.54 22.94 -22.49
C GLY A 119 -22.83 21.52 -22.01
N THR A 120 -23.42 20.72 -22.88
CA THR A 120 -23.74 19.32 -22.61
C THR A 120 -22.62 18.41 -23.12
N TYR A 121 -22.26 17.43 -22.32
CA TYR A 121 -21.20 16.48 -22.55
C TYR A 121 -21.68 15.07 -22.25
N HIS A 122 -21.11 14.09 -22.94
CA HIS A 122 -21.33 12.69 -22.64
C HIS A 122 -20.04 11.89 -22.71
N PHE A 123 -20.03 10.73 -22.09
CA PHE A 123 -18.97 9.73 -22.16
C PHE A 123 -19.57 8.34 -22.12
N ALA A 124 -18.91 7.37 -22.77
CA ALA A 124 -19.34 5.99 -22.76
C ALA A 124 -18.72 5.22 -21.58
N LEU A 125 -19.48 4.30 -20.98
CA LEU A 125 -18.96 3.30 -20.06
C LEU A 125 -18.48 2.07 -20.85
N PRO A 126 -17.35 1.44 -20.47
CA PRO A 126 -16.90 0.19 -21.09
C PRO A 126 -17.96 -0.90 -21.00
N SER A 127 -18.05 -1.75 -22.03
CA SER A 127 -18.90 -2.94 -21.99
C SER A 127 -18.43 -3.91 -20.87
N GLY A 128 -19.35 -4.53 -20.16
CA GLY A 128 -19.03 -5.41 -19.01
C GLY A 128 -18.84 -4.68 -17.68
N TYR A 129 -18.99 -3.38 -17.64
CA TYR A 129 -18.98 -2.61 -16.42
C TYR A 129 -20.36 -2.66 -15.75
N GLU A 130 -20.45 -3.41 -14.66
CA GLU A 130 -21.71 -3.61 -13.91
C GLU A 130 -21.84 -2.63 -12.75
N GLU A 131 -22.26 -1.40 -13.04
CA GLU A 131 -22.69 -0.47 -12.00
C GLU A 131 -24.07 0.12 -12.31
N SER A 132 -24.51 1.07 -11.47
CA SER A 132 -25.88 1.64 -11.48
C SER A 132 -26.41 2.03 -12.87
N TYR A 133 -25.52 2.35 -13.81
CA TYR A 133 -25.87 2.64 -15.20
C TYR A 133 -25.68 1.47 -16.17
N GLY A 134 -24.93 0.42 -15.76
CA GLY A 134 -24.57 -0.72 -16.63
C GLY A 134 -23.50 -0.40 -17.66
N GLY A 135 -22.75 -1.41 -18.07
CA GLY A 135 -21.74 -1.28 -19.11
C GLY A 135 -22.33 -1.09 -20.51
N GLY A 136 -21.58 -0.38 -21.38
CA GLY A 136 -21.99 -0.10 -22.74
C GLY A 136 -23.00 1.04 -22.89
N LYS A 137 -23.34 1.74 -21.81
CA LYS A 137 -24.19 2.93 -21.82
C LYS A 137 -23.38 4.20 -21.91
N SER A 138 -24.00 5.26 -22.42
CA SER A 138 -23.45 6.62 -22.36
C SER A 138 -24.09 7.38 -21.22
N ILE A 139 -23.28 8.14 -20.52
CA ILE A 139 -23.65 9.01 -19.41
C ILE A 139 -23.44 10.45 -19.86
N MET A 140 -24.43 11.30 -19.63
CA MET A 140 -24.35 12.71 -19.99
C MET A 140 -24.54 13.61 -18.77
N PHE A 141 -24.01 14.83 -18.88
CA PHE A 141 -24.16 15.93 -17.92
C PHE A 141 -24.08 17.29 -18.63
N THR A 142 -24.63 18.31 -17.99
CA THR A 142 -24.58 19.68 -18.56
C THR A 142 -23.87 20.60 -17.57
N LEU A 143 -22.85 21.31 -18.04
CA LEU A 143 -22.14 22.35 -17.32
C LEU A 143 -22.81 23.71 -17.61
N ALA A 144 -23.16 24.43 -16.58
CA ALA A 144 -23.64 25.81 -16.68
C ALA A 144 -22.49 26.84 -16.74
N GLN A 145 -21.29 26.43 -16.34
CA GLN A 145 -20.09 27.28 -16.30
C GLN A 145 -18.91 26.60 -17.00
N ASN A 146 -17.97 27.42 -17.51
CA ASN A 146 -16.72 26.89 -18.09
C ASN A 146 -15.85 26.25 -17.02
N VAL A 147 -15.23 25.13 -17.36
CA VAL A 147 -14.15 24.51 -16.59
C VAL A 147 -12.83 24.96 -17.23
N PRO A 148 -11.95 25.68 -16.52
CA PRO A 148 -10.72 26.20 -17.09
C PRO A 148 -9.76 25.09 -17.48
N LYS A 149 -8.75 25.40 -18.27
CA LYS A 149 -7.62 24.52 -18.54
C LYS A 149 -7.05 23.99 -17.23
N ASP A 150 -6.66 22.71 -17.23
CA ASP A 150 -6.20 21.94 -16.09
C ASP A 150 -7.26 21.72 -15.00
N GLY A 151 -8.51 22.09 -15.25
CA GLY A 151 -9.65 21.67 -14.47
C GLY A 151 -9.97 20.19 -14.66
N VAL A 152 -10.75 19.61 -13.76
CA VAL A 152 -11.08 18.19 -13.77
C VAL A 152 -12.56 17.95 -13.57
N ILE A 153 -13.06 16.88 -14.17
CA ILE A 153 -14.38 16.33 -13.87
C ILE A 153 -14.17 15.11 -12.96
N LEU A 154 -14.85 15.11 -11.84
CA LEU A 154 -14.94 14.00 -10.92
C LEU A 154 -16.25 13.26 -11.14
N PHE A 155 -16.24 11.95 -10.99
CA PHE A 155 -17.45 11.15 -10.99
C PHE A 155 -17.50 10.34 -9.70
N PRO A 156 -17.87 10.97 -8.58
CA PRO A 156 -17.96 10.29 -7.30
C PRO A 156 -19.08 9.24 -7.33
N TRP A 157 -19.14 8.44 -6.27
CA TRP A 157 -20.24 7.50 -6.09
C TRP A 157 -21.58 8.23 -6.11
N GLY A 158 -22.54 7.74 -6.91
CA GLY A 158 -23.88 8.34 -7.08
C GLY A 158 -24.12 8.96 -8.46
N TYR A 159 -25.18 9.73 -8.56
CA TYR A 159 -25.69 10.29 -9.83
C TYR A 159 -25.26 11.75 -10.06
N GLN A 160 -24.07 12.12 -9.62
CA GLN A 160 -23.58 13.49 -9.75
C GLN A 160 -22.13 13.52 -10.26
N ALA A 161 -21.85 14.45 -11.14
CA ALA A 161 -20.49 14.84 -11.49
C ALA A 161 -20.12 16.16 -10.81
N GLN A 162 -18.85 16.37 -10.53
CA GLN A 162 -18.33 17.61 -9.95
C GLN A 162 -17.25 18.17 -10.87
N ALA A 163 -17.40 19.43 -11.27
CA ALA A 163 -16.38 20.17 -12.00
C ALA A 163 -15.52 20.97 -11.02
N LEU A 164 -14.19 20.86 -11.12
CA LEU A 164 -13.24 21.64 -10.35
C LEU A 164 -12.42 22.55 -11.26
N ALA A 165 -12.09 23.75 -10.77
CA ALA A 165 -11.30 24.73 -11.49
C ALA A 165 -9.85 24.29 -11.70
N THR A 166 -9.36 23.34 -10.91
CA THR A 166 -7.99 22.87 -10.96
C THR A 166 -7.90 21.42 -10.50
N LYS A 167 -6.86 20.75 -10.94
CA LYS A 167 -6.48 19.44 -10.44
C LYS A 167 -6.12 19.53 -8.95
N VAL A 168 -6.76 18.70 -8.13
CA VAL A 168 -6.45 18.60 -6.69
C VAL A 168 -5.26 17.69 -6.51
N SER A 169 -4.07 18.23 -6.67
CA SER A 169 -2.80 17.50 -6.63
C SER A 169 -1.88 17.90 -5.48
N THR A 170 -2.27 18.90 -4.69
CA THR A 170 -1.51 19.35 -3.51
C THR A 170 -2.45 19.69 -2.38
N TYR A 171 -1.94 19.74 -1.15
CA TYR A 171 -2.72 20.18 0.01
C TYR A 171 -3.29 21.58 -0.17
N ALA A 172 -2.50 22.50 -0.70
CA ALA A 172 -2.94 23.86 -0.99
C ALA A 172 -4.09 23.89 -2.02
N SER A 173 -3.98 23.09 -3.11
CA SER A 173 -5.06 23.00 -4.11
C SER A 173 -6.31 22.33 -3.57
N GLN A 174 -6.19 21.36 -2.66
CA GLN A 174 -7.36 20.77 -1.99
C GLN A 174 -8.09 21.78 -1.11
N SER A 175 -7.36 22.54 -0.33
CA SER A 175 -7.97 23.58 0.54
C SER A 175 -8.70 24.65 -0.26
N ALA A 176 -8.30 24.90 -1.51
CA ALA A 176 -8.94 25.83 -2.44
C ALA A 176 -9.96 25.16 -3.36
N ALA A 177 -10.08 23.85 -3.36
CA ALA A 177 -10.90 23.08 -4.30
C ALA A 177 -12.37 23.08 -3.88
N THR A 178 -13.03 24.21 -4.09
CA THR A 178 -14.49 24.26 -4.12
C THR A 178 -14.93 23.82 -5.52
N PRO A 179 -15.91 22.91 -5.66
CA PRO A 179 -16.48 22.61 -6.97
C PRO A 179 -16.99 23.90 -7.64
N ILE A 180 -16.64 24.12 -8.91
CA ILE A 180 -17.26 25.17 -9.72
C ILE A 180 -18.75 24.86 -9.80
N GLU A 181 -19.06 23.60 -10.00
CA GLU A 181 -20.40 23.11 -10.23
C GLU A 181 -20.53 21.64 -9.82
N THR A 182 -21.69 21.27 -9.31
CA THR A 182 -22.11 19.88 -9.14
C THR A 182 -23.35 19.66 -9.99
N VAL A 183 -23.30 18.70 -10.90
CA VAL A 183 -24.34 18.46 -11.88
C VAL A 183 -24.90 17.06 -11.75
N SER A 184 -26.20 16.92 -12.01
CA SER A 184 -26.82 15.60 -12.14
C SER A 184 -26.40 14.95 -13.45
N VAL A 185 -26.19 13.63 -13.41
CA VAL A 185 -25.91 12.83 -14.59
C VAL A 185 -27.11 11.96 -14.96
N SER A 186 -27.28 11.67 -16.23
CA SER A 186 -28.32 10.81 -16.77
C SER A 186 -27.78 9.96 -17.93
N GLU A 187 -28.53 8.96 -18.35
CA GLU A 187 -28.20 8.23 -19.58
C GLU A 187 -28.53 9.09 -20.80
N GLY A 188 -27.61 9.11 -21.79
CA GLY A 188 -27.81 9.86 -23.02
C GLY A 188 -26.50 10.09 -23.77
N THR A 189 -26.64 10.61 -25.01
CA THR A 189 -25.53 10.88 -25.94
C THR A 189 -25.58 12.30 -26.51
N ASP A 190 -26.35 13.20 -25.86
CA ASP A 190 -26.42 14.58 -26.30
C ASP A 190 -25.12 15.32 -25.96
N GLY A 191 -24.79 16.33 -26.79
CA GLY A 191 -23.65 17.21 -26.59
C GLY A 191 -22.31 16.64 -27.10
N THR A 192 -21.21 17.14 -26.53
CA THR A 192 -19.86 16.80 -26.95
C THR A 192 -19.42 15.46 -26.31
N ASP A 193 -18.88 14.57 -27.15
CA ASP A 193 -18.34 13.28 -26.72
C ASP A 193 -16.94 13.48 -26.08
N LEU A 194 -16.81 13.08 -24.82
CA LEU A 194 -15.53 13.07 -24.09
C LEU A 194 -14.77 11.74 -24.27
N GLY A 195 -15.37 10.75 -24.93
CA GLY A 195 -14.78 9.43 -25.19
C GLY A 195 -15.30 8.35 -24.26
N THR A 196 -14.53 7.27 -24.11
CA THR A 196 -14.89 6.11 -23.28
C THR A 196 -14.06 6.11 -22.00
N ALA A 197 -14.71 5.94 -20.86
CA ALA A 197 -14.08 5.91 -19.55
C ALA A 197 -13.35 4.58 -19.26
N ASN A 198 -12.40 4.21 -20.13
CA ASN A 198 -11.62 2.96 -20.09
C ASN A 198 -10.10 3.17 -19.90
N GLY A 199 -9.64 4.43 -19.79
CA GLY A 199 -8.24 4.78 -19.63
C GLY A 199 -7.42 4.77 -20.94
N THR A 200 -8.05 4.49 -22.09
CA THR A 200 -7.37 4.50 -23.42
C THR A 200 -7.68 5.74 -24.26
N THR A 201 -8.66 6.51 -23.86
CA THR A 201 -9.00 7.79 -24.51
C THR A 201 -8.19 8.92 -23.88
N ALA A 202 -7.65 9.81 -24.69
CA ALA A 202 -6.89 10.96 -24.18
C ALA A 202 -7.72 11.77 -23.18
N HIS A 203 -7.10 12.09 -22.05
CA HIS A 203 -7.69 12.87 -20.96
C HIS A 203 -8.94 12.28 -20.29
N MET A 204 -9.34 11.06 -20.66
CA MET A 204 -10.43 10.31 -20.04
C MET A 204 -9.87 9.10 -19.30
N ASN A 205 -10.13 9.03 -18.01
CA ASN A 205 -9.68 7.95 -17.13
C ASN A 205 -10.62 6.74 -17.17
N HIS A 206 -10.16 5.63 -16.60
CA HIS A 206 -11.02 4.47 -16.37
C HIS A 206 -12.00 4.74 -15.22
N ILE A 207 -13.27 4.40 -15.46
CA ILE A 207 -14.35 4.71 -14.50
C ILE A 207 -14.14 4.08 -13.12
N GLN A 208 -13.56 2.87 -13.05
CA GLN A 208 -13.27 2.25 -11.75
C GLN A 208 -12.18 3.01 -10.98
N ARG A 209 -11.13 3.48 -11.65
CA ARG A 209 -10.09 4.32 -11.01
C ARG A 209 -10.67 5.65 -10.55
N ALA A 210 -11.50 6.28 -11.40
CA ALA A 210 -12.15 7.53 -11.05
C ALA A 210 -13.05 7.41 -9.79
N ARG A 211 -13.73 6.27 -9.62
CA ARG A 211 -14.67 6.05 -8.50
C ARG A 211 -14.02 5.43 -7.28
N TYR A 212 -13.01 4.57 -7.45
CA TYR A 212 -12.49 3.71 -6.38
C TYR A 212 -11.01 3.89 -6.10
N GLY A 213 -10.29 4.71 -6.89
CA GLY A 213 -8.85 4.85 -6.83
C GLY A 213 -8.11 3.73 -7.59
N SER A 214 -6.79 3.81 -7.66
CA SER A 214 -5.95 2.80 -8.29
C SER A 214 -5.67 1.64 -7.34
N ASN A 215 -5.70 0.41 -7.86
CA ASN A 215 -5.27 -0.77 -7.12
C ASN A 215 -3.80 -1.16 -7.40
N ARG A 216 -3.05 -0.31 -8.10
CA ARG A 216 -1.66 -0.56 -8.43
C ARG A 216 -0.74 -0.15 -7.29
N TRP A 217 -0.06 -1.13 -6.67
CA TRP A 217 0.82 -0.90 -5.51
C TRP A 217 1.85 0.20 -5.74
N LYS A 218 2.54 0.16 -6.88
CA LYS A 218 3.61 1.10 -7.22
C LYS A 218 3.19 2.57 -7.16
N GLU A 219 1.95 2.87 -7.55
CA GLU A 219 1.38 4.21 -7.64
C GLU A 219 0.61 4.61 -6.37
N SER A 220 0.27 3.63 -5.52
CA SER A 220 -0.65 3.84 -4.41
C SER A 220 -0.15 4.85 -3.38
N SER A 221 -1.06 5.64 -2.88
CA SER A 221 -0.79 6.62 -1.83
C SER A 221 -0.37 5.95 -0.51
N ILE A 222 -0.87 4.75 -0.22
CA ILE A 222 -0.47 4.00 1.00
C ILE A 222 1.00 3.57 0.94
N ARG A 223 1.51 3.16 -0.24
CA ARG A 223 2.93 2.86 -0.43
C ARG A 223 3.79 4.12 -0.25
N ALA A 224 3.37 5.24 -0.83
CA ALA A 224 4.07 6.52 -0.69
C ALA A 224 4.13 6.96 0.77
N TRP A 225 3.05 6.81 1.52
CA TRP A 225 2.99 7.12 2.94
C TRP A 225 3.87 6.19 3.78
N LEU A 226 3.80 4.88 3.57
CA LEU A 226 4.59 3.88 4.31
C LEU A 226 6.09 4.08 4.14
N ASN A 227 6.55 4.55 2.97
CA ASN A 227 7.97 4.70 2.64
C ASN A 227 8.49 6.15 2.77
N SER A 228 7.78 7.02 3.47
CA SER A 228 8.16 8.43 3.57
C SER A 228 8.62 8.85 4.97
N GLU A 229 9.73 9.60 5.02
CA GLU A 229 10.22 10.32 6.19
C GLU A 229 9.80 11.81 6.20
N LYS A 230 8.95 12.23 5.25
CA LYS A 230 8.54 13.62 5.11
C LYS A 230 7.46 14.01 6.12
N ALA A 231 7.37 15.31 6.39
CA ALA A 231 6.32 15.88 7.23
C ALA A 231 4.92 15.68 6.59
N ALA A 232 3.89 15.91 7.39
CA ALA A 232 2.51 16.02 6.92
C ALA A 232 2.42 16.95 5.71
N ASP A 233 1.48 16.66 4.81
CA ASP A 233 1.17 17.42 3.59
C ASP A 233 2.33 17.58 2.59
N SER A 234 3.41 16.78 2.74
CA SER A 234 4.59 16.92 1.87
C SER A 234 5.10 15.58 1.30
N TRP A 235 4.53 14.46 1.68
CA TRP A 235 5.02 13.13 1.28
C TRP A 235 4.40 12.59 -0.01
N TRP A 236 3.27 13.11 -0.44
CA TRP A 236 2.59 12.64 -1.63
C TRP A 236 2.81 13.58 -2.82
N THR A 237 2.94 13.00 -4.02
CA THR A 237 2.97 13.71 -5.31
C THR A 237 2.19 12.89 -6.33
N PRO A 238 1.42 13.54 -7.23
CA PRO A 238 0.67 12.83 -8.26
C PRO A 238 1.61 12.07 -9.21
N GLN A 239 1.20 10.87 -9.60
CA GLN A 239 1.90 10.03 -10.56
C GLN A 239 1.30 10.16 -11.97
N THR A 240 -0.01 10.48 -12.04
CA THR A 240 -0.75 10.67 -13.29
C THR A 240 -1.46 12.02 -13.31
N GLU A 241 -2.01 12.39 -14.46
CA GLU A 241 -2.84 13.60 -14.58
C GLU A 241 -4.19 13.50 -13.86
N PHE A 242 -4.61 12.29 -13.52
CA PHE A 242 -5.89 12.02 -12.87
C PHE A 242 -5.81 11.95 -11.34
N ASP A 243 -4.61 11.83 -10.78
CA ASP A 243 -4.43 11.62 -9.34
C ASP A 243 -4.96 12.79 -8.51
N ARG A 244 -5.56 12.44 -7.40
CA ARG A 244 -6.06 13.35 -6.38
C ARG A 244 -5.35 13.15 -5.07
N LEU A 245 -5.31 14.22 -4.27
CA LEU A 245 -4.69 14.20 -2.96
C LEU A 245 -5.37 13.16 -2.04
N PRO A 246 -4.61 12.27 -1.39
CA PRO A 246 -5.16 11.35 -0.39
C PRO A 246 -5.76 12.10 0.81
N THR A 247 -6.81 11.55 1.40
CA THR A 247 -7.52 12.17 2.53
C THR A 247 -6.70 12.23 3.83
N TYR A 248 -5.59 11.53 3.89
CA TYR A 248 -4.74 11.40 5.09
C TYR A 248 -3.36 12.06 4.96
N THR A 249 -3.17 12.98 4.02
CA THR A 249 -1.90 13.72 3.87
C THR A 249 -1.51 14.53 5.10
N SER A 250 -2.48 14.90 5.95
CA SER A 250 -2.23 15.53 7.25
C SER A 250 -1.49 14.66 8.27
N ARG A 251 -1.34 13.35 7.99
CA ARG A 251 -0.41 12.48 8.74
C ARG A 251 0.99 12.66 8.16
N ALA A 252 2.02 12.67 9.00
CA ALA A 252 3.39 12.55 8.52
C ALA A 252 3.61 11.19 7.84
N GLY A 253 4.60 11.09 6.96
CA GLY A 253 5.03 9.82 6.40
C GLY A 253 5.37 8.82 7.51
N PHE A 254 5.05 7.54 7.31
CA PHE A 254 5.16 6.52 8.36
C PHE A 254 6.59 6.38 8.91
N LEU A 255 7.60 6.36 8.04
CA LEU A 255 9.00 6.24 8.47
C LEU A 255 9.44 7.40 9.38
N LYS A 256 8.86 8.59 9.22
CA LYS A 256 9.19 9.75 10.05
C LYS A 256 8.91 9.53 11.53
N GLY A 257 7.91 8.72 11.85
CA GLY A 257 7.53 8.44 13.23
C GLY A 257 8.35 7.32 13.90
N LEU A 258 9.19 6.61 13.15
CA LEU A 258 10.03 5.54 13.69
C LEU A 258 11.26 6.11 14.40
N SER A 259 11.78 5.37 15.40
CA SER A 259 13.02 5.78 16.07
C SER A 259 14.21 5.77 15.11
N ALA A 260 15.17 6.67 15.33
CA ALA A 260 16.35 6.78 14.49
C ALA A 260 17.18 5.48 14.46
N ASP A 261 17.25 4.77 15.59
CA ASP A 261 17.99 3.51 15.73
C ASP A 261 17.36 2.40 14.87
N PHE A 262 16.03 2.33 14.85
CA PHE A 262 15.31 1.38 14.00
C PHE A 262 15.43 1.74 12.52
N LEU A 263 15.26 3.02 12.16
CA LEU A 263 15.47 3.51 10.79
C LEU A 263 16.87 3.18 10.25
N ALA A 264 17.89 3.23 11.11
CA ALA A 264 19.28 2.95 10.71
C ALA A 264 19.53 1.50 10.31
N ILE A 265 18.71 0.56 10.78
CA ILE A 265 18.84 -0.87 10.45
C ILE A 265 17.80 -1.36 9.44
N LEU A 266 16.80 -0.53 9.13
CA LEU A 266 15.72 -0.88 8.22
C LEU A 266 16.25 -1.03 6.79
N GLY A 267 16.14 -2.23 6.23
CA GLY A 267 16.54 -2.56 4.89
C GLY A 267 15.49 -2.23 3.83
N GLU A 268 15.88 -2.40 2.58
CA GLU A 268 14.98 -2.37 1.42
C GLU A 268 14.85 -3.78 0.85
N ALA A 269 13.70 -4.13 0.31
CA ALA A 269 13.52 -5.39 -0.40
C ALA A 269 12.76 -5.18 -1.70
N ASP A 270 13.03 -6.05 -2.67
CA ASP A 270 12.34 -6.06 -3.95
C ASP A 270 11.10 -6.96 -3.84
N HIS A 271 9.93 -6.38 -4.15
CA HIS A 271 8.64 -7.06 -4.06
C HIS A 271 7.98 -7.15 -5.44
N ILE A 272 7.65 -8.38 -5.85
CA ILE A 272 6.84 -8.63 -7.04
C ILE A 272 5.38 -8.37 -6.68
N THR A 273 4.67 -7.63 -7.52
CA THR A 273 3.23 -7.38 -7.40
C THR A 273 2.57 -7.63 -8.74
N ALA A 274 1.46 -8.35 -8.75
CA ALA A 274 0.64 -8.56 -9.95
C ALA A 274 0.05 -7.23 -10.44
N LEU A 275 -0.27 -7.17 -11.73
CA LEU A 275 -0.97 -6.05 -12.36
C LEU A 275 -2.37 -6.46 -12.77
N ASN A 276 -3.34 -5.56 -12.66
CA ASN A 276 -4.66 -5.81 -13.20
C ASN A 276 -4.63 -5.85 -14.74
N THR A 277 -5.55 -6.61 -15.32
CA THR A 277 -5.66 -6.76 -16.79
C THR A 277 -6.52 -5.68 -17.43
N VAL A 278 -7.13 -4.80 -16.64
CA VAL A 278 -8.11 -3.81 -17.10
C VAL A 278 -7.41 -2.53 -17.58
N THR A 279 -6.52 -1.98 -16.76
CA THR A 279 -5.79 -0.73 -17.09
C THR A 279 -4.29 -0.90 -17.17
N ASP A 280 -3.71 -1.91 -16.50
CA ASP A 280 -2.26 -2.04 -16.32
C ASP A 280 -1.66 -3.17 -17.19
N GLY A 281 -2.49 -3.83 -18.03
CA GLY A 281 -2.05 -4.80 -19.01
C GLY A 281 -1.75 -6.21 -18.47
N GLY A 282 -1.94 -6.45 -17.19
CA GLY A 282 -1.63 -7.74 -16.54
C GLY A 282 -0.13 -8.00 -16.36
N GLY A 283 0.24 -9.24 -16.01
CA GLY A 283 1.61 -9.57 -15.64
C GLY A 283 1.97 -9.09 -14.25
N SER A 284 3.21 -8.67 -14.05
CA SER A 284 3.71 -8.18 -12.77
C SER A 284 4.73 -7.07 -12.92
N GLU A 285 4.94 -6.32 -11.85
CA GLU A 285 6.03 -5.36 -11.71
C GLU A 285 6.77 -5.57 -10.39
N THR A 286 7.95 -4.99 -10.27
CA THR A 286 8.75 -5.03 -9.04
C THR A 286 8.85 -3.62 -8.47
N THR A 287 8.66 -3.51 -7.15
CA THR A 287 8.95 -2.30 -6.38
C THR A 287 10.00 -2.59 -5.33
N ARG A 288 10.76 -1.57 -4.96
CA ARG A 288 11.73 -1.62 -3.86
C ARG A 288 11.21 -0.76 -2.72
N ASP A 289 11.02 -1.37 -1.55
CA ASP A 289 10.35 -0.76 -0.43
C ASP A 289 11.06 -1.07 0.90
N ARG A 290 11.07 -0.12 1.82
CA ARG A 290 11.51 -0.31 3.22
C ARG A 290 10.37 -0.85 4.08
N MET A 291 9.15 -0.35 3.83
CA MET A 291 7.91 -0.83 4.45
C MET A 291 6.95 -1.23 3.33
N PHE A 292 6.31 -2.39 3.45
CA PHE A 292 5.42 -2.92 2.43
C PHE A 292 4.21 -3.63 3.02
N LEU A 293 3.14 -3.73 2.25
CA LEU A 293 2.02 -4.63 2.57
C LEU A 293 2.36 -6.04 2.09
N LEU A 294 1.90 -7.04 2.82
CA LEU A 294 2.03 -8.43 2.38
C LEU A 294 1.16 -8.68 1.13
N SER A 295 1.50 -9.71 0.36
CA SER A 295 0.69 -10.19 -0.76
C SER A 295 -0.19 -11.37 -0.36
N SER A 296 -1.15 -11.72 -1.23
CA SER A 296 -1.95 -12.95 -1.05
C SER A 296 -1.10 -14.22 -1.07
N THR A 297 -0.01 -14.25 -1.85
CA THR A 297 0.93 -15.38 -1.89
C THR A 297 1.68 -15.50 -0.57
N GLU A 298 2.21 -14.40 -0.03
CA GLU A 298 3.02 -14.38 1.19
C GLU A 298 2.23 -14.80 2.44
N VAL A 299 0.94 -14.50 2.48
CA VAL A 299 0.05 -14.96 3.57
C VAL A 299 -0.61 -16.30 3.31
N GLY A 300 -0.20 -17.03 2.24
CA GLY A 300 -0.71 -18.37 1.93
C GLY A 300 -2.15 -18.41 1.41
N LEU A 301 -2.65 -17.34 0.82
CA LEU A 301 -4.00 -17.25 0.22
C LEU A 301 -4.01 -17.42 -1.30
N GLY A 302 -2.84 -17.72 -1.89
CA GLY A 302 -2.73 -18.07 -3.31
C GLY A 302 -2.15 -16.98 -4.19
N LYS A 303 -2.31 -17.16 -5.50
CA LYS A 303 -1.71 -16.32 -6.54
C LYS A 303 -2.76 -15.44 -7.19
N GLU A 304 -2.43 -14.19 -7.47
CA GLU A 304 -3.32 -13.32 -8.23
C GLU A 304 -3.15 -13.57 -9.73
N ASN A 305 -4.22 -14.02 -10.39
CA ASN A 305 -4.23 -14.35 -11.82
C ASN A 305 -3.04 -15.24 -12.28
N GLY A 306 -2.63 -16.18 -11.43
CA GLY A 306 -1.50 -17.08 -11.68
C GLY A 306 -0.12 -16.48 -11.36
N ILE A 307 -0.03 -15.22 -11.01
CA ILE A 307 1.21 -14.54 -10.60
C ILE A 307 1.49 -14.83 -9.12
N ALA A 308 2.65 -15.41 -8.84
CA ALA A 308 3.16 -15.52 -7.48
C ALA A 308 3.82 -14.20 -7.08
N GLU A 309 3.23 -13.51 -6.11
CA GLU A 309 3.72 -12.24 -5.57
C GLU A 309 4.66 -12.50 -4.38
N GLY A 310 5.75 -13.19 -4.61
CA GLY A 310 6.67 -13.69 -3.58
C GLY A 310 6.46 -15.17 -3.27
N VAL A 311 6.84 -15.59 -2.09
CA VAL A 311 6.66 -16.95 -1.53
C VAL A 311 5.87 -16.86 -0.23
N THR A 312 5.15 -17.93 0.13
CA THR A 312 4.49 -17.99 1.44
C THR A 312 5.53 -17.90 2.55
N TYR A 313 5.38 -16.95 3.45
CA TYR A 313 6.29 -16.85 4.59
C TYR A 313 6.11 -18.03 5.55
N PRO A 314 7.19 -18.54 6.14
CA PRO A 314 7.14 -19.62 7.13
C PRO A 314 6.11 -19.39 8.25
N PHE A 315 5.89 -18.15 8.67
CA PHE A 315 4.84 -17.79 9.63
C PHE A 315 3.44 -18.19 9.20
N TYR A 316 3.17 -18.18 7.89
CA TYR A 316 1.87 -18.51 7.31
C TYR A 316 1.82 -19.88 6.65
N GLU A 317 2.88 -20.70 6.73
CA GLU A 317 2.86 -22.07 6.25
C GLU A 317 1.86 -22.92 7.04
N GLY A 318 0.88 -23.50 6.35
CA GLY A 318 -0.20 -24.27 6.98
C GLY A 318 -1.22 -23.42 7.77
N ALA A 319 -1.13 -22.10 7.70
CA ALA A 319 -2.06 -21.20 8.38
C ALA A 319 -3.49 -21.40 7.96
N THR A 320 -4.38 -21.40 8.93
CA THR A 320 -5.84 -21.34 8.74
C THR A 320 -6.31 -19.90 8.57
N ASN A 321 -7.57 -19.67 8.28
CA ASN A 321 -8.14 -18.33 8.24
C ASN A 321 -7.97 -17.60 9.59
N ALA A 322 -8.16 -18.32 10.71
CA ALA A 322 -8.00 -17.73 12.05
C ALA A 322 -6.61 -17.16 12.31
N ASP A 323 -5.56 -17.78 11.74
CA ASP A 323 -4.17 -17.34 11.91
C ASP A 323 -3.84 -16.06 11.13
N ARG A 324 -4.70 -15.65 10.19
CA ARG A 324 -4.57 -14.42 9.39
C ARG A 324 -5.36 -13.25 9.94
N ILE A 325 -6.23 -13.50 10.92
CA ILE A 325 -7.03 -12.43 11.53
C ILE A 325 -6.12 -11.47 12.28
N LYS A 326 -6.20 -10.20 11.91
CA LYS A 326 -5.55 -9.13 12.66
C LYS A 326 -6.59 -8.28 13.37
N THR A 327 -6.26 -7.87 14.59
CA THR A 327 -7.15 -7.01 15.36
C THR A 327 -6.69 -5.56 15.30
N ARG A 328 -7.66 -4.66 15.40
CA ARG A 328 -7.45 -3.22 15.60
C ARG A 328 -8.29 -2.80 16.79
N ASN A 329 -7.65 -2.22 17.80
CA ASN A 329 -8.32 -1.84 19.06
C ASN A 329 -9.10 -3.02 19.71
N GLY A 330 -8.56 -4.23 19.62
CA GLY A 330 -9.15 -5.44 20.19
C GLY A 330 -10.30 -6.08 19.38
N ALA A 331 -10.66 -5.53 18.22
CA ALA A 331 -11.67 -6.10 17.32
C ALA A 331 -11.04 -6.60 16.02
N ALA A 332 -11.48 -7.74 15.52
CA ALA A 332 -11.08 -8.23 14.20
C ALA A 332 -11.49 -7.22 13.12
N GLY A 333 -10.62 -6.99 12.16
CA GLY A 333 -10.85 -6.08 11.06
C GLY A 333 -10.15 -6.55 9.79
N TRP A 334 -10.66 -6.16 8.65
CA TRP A 334 -10.01 -6.43 7.40
C TRP A 334 -8.77 -5.52 7.19
N TRP A 335 -7.74 -6.05 6.53
CA TRP A 335 -6.48 -5.34 6.34
C TRP A 335 -5.92 -5.57 4.94
N TRP A 336 -5.33 -4.49 4.39
CA TRP A 336 -4.83 -4.47 3.02
C TRP A 336 -3.69 -5.44 2.75
N LEU A 337 -3.76 -6.05 1.58
CA LEU A 337 -2.63 -6.67 0.87
C LEU A 337 -2.21 -5.76 -0.30
N ARG A 338 -0.97 -5.93 -0.80
CA ARG A 338 -0.46 -5.07 -1.89
C ARG A 338 -0.99 -5.46 -3.27
N GLY A 339 -1.43 -6.72 -3.46
CA GLY A 339 -1.89 -7.20 -4.75
C GLY A 339 -3.21 -6.56 -5.20
N PRO A 340 -3.42 -6.35 -6.51
CA PRO A 340 -4.69 -5.92 -7.06
C PRO A 340 -5.67 -7.09 -7.15
N SER A 341 -6.96 -6.81 -7.34
CA SER A 341 -7.82 -7.75 -8.05
C SER A 341 -7.50 -7.65 -9.55
N ALA A 342 -7.05 -8.72 -10.16
CA ALA A 342 -6.62 -8.70 -11.57
C ALA A 342 -7.73 -8.34 -12.55
N ARG A 343 -9.01 -8.49 -12.17
CA ARG A 343 -10.19 -8.24 -13.02
C ARG A 343 -10.83 -6.87 -12.79
N GLY A 344 -10.23 -6.02 -11.99
CA GLY A 344 -10.76 -4.70 -11.70
C GLY A 344 -9.65 -3.67 -11.53
N ALA A 345 -9.84 -2.45 -12.01
CA ALA A 345 -8.84 -1.39 -11.94
C ALA A 345 -8.83 -0.61 -10.62
N GLY A 346 -9.87 -0.76 -9.79
CA GLY A 346 -10.04 -0.01 -8.54
C GLY A 346 -10.22 -0.87 -7.30
N TYR A 347 -9.92 -2.18 -7.38
CA TYR A 347 -10.13 -3.12 -6.27
C TYR A 347 -8.79 -3.73 -5.84
N ALA A 348 -8.33 -3.39 -4.63
CA ALA A 348 -7.16 -4.02 -4.03
C ALA A 348 -7.55 -5.25 -3.19
N ARG A 349 -6.61 -6.19 -3.05
CA ARG A 349 -6.79 -7.37 -2.20
C ARG A 349 -6.68 -7.00 -0.73
N HIS A 350 -7.37 -7.74 0.09
CA HIS A 350 -7.28 -7.66 1.56
C HIS A 350 -7.53 -9.04 2.19
N VAL A 351 -7.16 -9.17 3.44
CA VAL A 351 -7.64 -10.26 4.31
C VAL A 351 -8.86 -9.75 5.05
N ASP A 352 -9.97 -10.46 4.98
CA ASP A 352 -11.21 -10.13 5.68
C ASP A 352 -11.10 -10.32 7.20
N ALA A 353 -12.09 -9.85 7.94
CA ALA A 353 -12.17 -10.00 9.40
C ALA A 353 -12.27 -11.46 9.88
N ASP A 354 -12.61 -12.37 8.99
CA ASP A 354 -12.64 -13.83 9.21
C ASP A 354 -11.40 -14.55 8.68
N GLY A 355 -10.43 -13.81 8.12
CA GLY A 355 -9.15 -14.34 7.62
C GLY A 355 -9.17 -14.84 6.18
N GLU A 356 -10.27 -14.66 5.45
CA GLU A 356 -10.39 -15.02 4.04
C GLU A 356 -9.83 -13.94 3.10
N LEU A 357 -9.57 -14.33 1.84
CA LEU A 357 -9.15 -13.39 0.81
C LEU A 357 -10.35 -12.61 0.28
N GLY A 358 -10.35 -11.32 0.48
CA GLY A 358 -11.35 -10.40 -0.02
C GLY A 358 -10.82 -9.39 -1.06
N VAL A 359 -11.71 -8.53 -1.50
CA VAL A 359 -11.41 -7.37 -2.35
C VAL A 359 -12.13 -6.13 -1.81
N GLY A 360 -11.46 -5.00 -1.81
CA GLY A 360 -12.02 -3.72 -1.38
C GLY A 360 -11.73 -2.61 -2.39
N ASN A 361 -12.65 -1.64 -2.46
CA ASN A 361 -12.40 -0.42 -3.23
C ASN A 361 -11.14 0.27 -2.70
N ALA A 362 -10.20 0.62 -3.58
CA ALA A 362 -8.90 1.17 -3.17
C ALA A 362 -9.03 2.43 -2.29
N HIS A 363 -10.09 3.25 -2.47
CA HIS A 363 -10.36 4.40 -1.61
C HIS A 363 -10.99 4.04 -0.25
N GLY A 364 -11.28 2.76 0.00
CA GLY A 364 -11.86 2.28 1.25
C GLY A 364 -10.88 2.35 2.42
N GLY A 365 -11.40 2.44 3.63
CA GLY A 365 -10.60 2.57 4.86
C GLY A 365 -10.16 1.22 5.44
N GLY A 366 -9.40 0.42 4.68
CA GLY A 366 -8.81 -0.84 5.19
C GLY A 366 -7.72 -0.60 6.23
N SER A 367 -7.61 -1.52 7.18
CA SER A 367 -6.55 -1.46 8.19
C SER A 367 -5.19 -1.73 7.57
N VAL A 368 -4.13 -1.17 8.15
CA VAL A 368 -2.75 -1.32 7.67
C VAL A 368 -2.00 -2.32 8.54
N ALA A 369 -1.49 -3.38 7.94
CA ALA A 369 -0.58 -4.34 8.58
C ALA A 369 0.68 -4.49 7.72
N ALA A 370 1.59 -3.54 7.88
CA ALA A 370 2.80 -3.48 7.08
C ALA A 370 3.90 -4.41 7.61
N ALA A 371 4.81 -4.77 6.73
CA ALA A 371 6.01 -5.52 7.02
C ALA A 371 7.27 -4.72 6.64
N CYS A 372 8.42 -5.17 7.12
CA CYS A 372 9.72 -4.62 6.80
C CYS A 372 10.81 -5.70 6.86
N VAL A 373 11.99 -5.39 6.33
CA VAL A 373 13.15 -6.29 6.37
C VAL A 373 14.32 -5.64 7.09
N ILE A 374 15.09 -6.46 7.82
CA ILE A 374 16.35 -6.08 8.46
C ILE A 374 17.44 -7.05 8.02
N TYR A 375 18.59 -6.50 7.61
CA TYR A 375 19.77 -7.29 7.24
C TYR A 375 21.08 -6.59 7.63
#